data_064c29179fa3cf568535402d268744b8
#
_entry.id   064c29179fa3cf568535402d268744b8
#
_cell.length_a   1.000
_cell.length_b   1.000
_cell.length_c   1.000
_cell.angle_alpha   90.00
_cell.angle_beta   90.00
_cell.angle_gamma   90.00
#
_symmetry.space_group_name_H-M   'P 1'
#
loop_
_entity.id
_entity.type
_entity.pdbx_description
1 polymer ?
#
loop_
_entity_poly.entity_id
_entity_poly.type
_entity_poly.pdbx_seq_one_letter_code
_entity_poly.pdbx_strand_id
1 'polypeptide(L)'
;MTRRRRDVNDGRPTDAALVEELKRIASSDPELNELAFVPPWKSLKDLLGEDDATVVTGDDDDGIFYHSFCVREHKLAINVNVLVPILSFIYAQMRRGSDDGDLKVLLCVLTGDSLSGWNVRKRRVCQELEDVVMCENEEEKQKMKDRVLERELTFVAFIQTKFPKSTAAFAHRRGVILKCC
;
A
#
# COMPACT_ATOMS: atom_id res chain seq x y z
N MET A 1 -2.23 -23.00 40.39
CA MET A 1 -0.97 -22.95 39.66
C MET A 1 -1.21 -22.32 38.30
N THR A 2 -1.02 -21.01 38.17
CA THR A 2 -1.23 -20.23 36.93
C THR A 2 0.06 -20.25 36.13
N ARG A 3 0.09 -20.98 35.01
CA ARG A 3 1.21 -20.96 34.07
C ARG A 3 1.27 -19.56 33.44
N ARG A 4 2.24 -18.74 33.88
CA ARG A 4 2.66 -17.54 33.12
C ARG A 4 3.17 -18.03 31.75
N ARG A 5 2.44 -17.71 30.67
CA ARG A 5 3.00 -17.76 29.32
C ARG A 5 4.19 -16.79 29.33
N ARG A 6 5.38 -17.30 29.13
CA ARG A 6 6.54 -16.47 28.76
C ARG A 6 6.24 -16.00 27.35
N ASP A 7 6.06 -14.71 27.19
CA ASP A 7 6.10 -14.08 25.88
C ASP A 7 7.54 -14.22 25.41
N VAL A 8 7.79 -15.24 24.59
CA VAL A 8 9.01 -15.36 23.81
C VAL A 8 8.85 -14.33 22.70
N ASN A 9 9.55 -13.22 22.83
CA ASN A 9 9.71 -12.26 21.76
C ASN A 9 10.61 -12.95 20.73
N ASP A 10 10.00 -13.59 19.71
CA ASP A 10 10.68 -14.41 18.71
C ASP A 10 11.28 -13.57 17.56
N GLY A 11 11.56 -12.29 17.82
CA GLY A 11 12.17 -11.37 16.83
C GLY A 11 11.27 -10.99 15.66
N ARG A 12 10.05 -11.53 15.55
CA ARG A 12 9.14 -11.20 14.47
C ARG A 12 8.63 -9.77 14.62
N PRO A 13 8.52 -9.01 13.52
CA PRO A 13 7.94 -7.68 13.57
C PRO A 13 6.49 -7.75 14.07
N THR A 14 6.07 -6.78 14.87
CA THR A 14 4.68 -6.68 15.30
C THR A 14 3.77 -6.32 14.13
N ASP A 15 2.49 -6.68 14.21
CA ASP A 15 1.50 -6.34 13.16
C ASP A 15 1.47 -4.82 12.90
N ALA A 16 1.66 -4.01 13.93
CA ALA A 16 1.76 -2.55 13.81
C ALA A 16 3.01 -2.13 13.02
N ALA A 17 4.16 -2.74 13.29
CA ALA A 17 5.40 -2.44 12.57
C ALA A 17 5.30 -2.81 11.09
N LEU A 18 4.67 -3.95 10.77
CA LEU A 18 4.40 -4.35 9.38
C LEU A 18 3.52 -3.32 8.64
N VAL A 19 2.50 -2.80 9.31
CA VAL A 19 1.61 -1.79 8.71
C VAL A 19 2.35 -0.47 8.48
N GLU A 20 3.13 0.01 9.45
CA GLU A 20 3.90 1.25 9.30
C GLU A 20 4.96 1.12 8.20
N GLU A 21 5.59 -0.05 8.09
CA GLU A 21 6.55 -0.31 7.03
C GLU A 21 5.88 -0.32 5.65
N LEU A 22 4.73 -0.96 5.52
CA LEU A 22 3.97 -0.94 4.26
C LEU A 22 3.51 0.48 3.89
N LYS A 23 3.09 1.29 4.87
CA LYS A 23 2.80 2.72 4.65
C LYS A 23 4.03 3.46 4.13
N ARG A 24 5.18 3.24 4.78
CA ARG A 24 6.44 3.88 4.38
C ARG A 24 6.79 3.54 2.94
N ILE A 25 6.74 2.26 2.56
CA ILE A 25 7.01 1.79 1.19
C ILE A 25 6.06 2.46 0.20
N ALA A 26 4.74 2.40 0.46
CA ALA A 26 3.73 2.96 -0.42
C ALA A 26 3.83 4.48 -0.59
N SER A 27 4.47 5.18 0.35
CA SER A 27 4.68 6.62 0.31
C SER A 27 6.04 7.03 -0.27
N SER A 28 7.06 6.15 -0.17
CA SER A 28 8.43 6.46 -0.59
C SER A 28 8.65 6.32 -2.09
N ASP A 29 7.86 5.51 -2.77
CA ASP A 29 7.97 5.29 -4.20
C ASP A 29 6.64 5.61 -4.91
N PRO A 30 6.48 6.83 -5.44
CA PRO A 30 5.29 7.23 -6.18
C PRO A 30 5.15 6.56 -7.54
N GLU A 31 6.22 5.91 -8.04
CA GLU A 31 6.26 5.24 -9.33
C GLU A 31 5.97 3.75 -9.25
N LEU A 32 5.53 3.24 -8.07
CA LEU A 32 5.10 1.85 -7.94
C LEU A 32 4.11 1.47 -9.03
N ASN A 33 4.47 0.46 -9.83
CA ASN A 33 3.72 0.09 -11.04
C ASN A 33 3.29 -1.37 -11.07
N GLU A 34 3.81 -2.24 -10.20
CA GLU A 34 3.44 -3.65 -10.14
C GLU A 34 3.31 -4.13 -8.68
N LEU A 35 2.25 -4.90 -8.40
CA LEU A 35 1.98 -5.51 -7.10
C LEU A 35 1.95 -7.03 -7.21
N ALA A 36 2.75 -7.72 -6.41
CA ALA A 36 2.76 -9.17 -6.33
C ALA A 36 2.58 -9.68 -4.90
N PHE A 37 1.89 -10.81 -4.73
CA PHE A 37 1.86 -11.57 -3.49
C PHE A 37 2.70 -12.83 -3.67
N VAL A 38 3.70 -12.99 -2.82
CA VAL A 38 4.71 -14.05 -2.94
C VAL A 38 4.41 -15.19 -1.99
N PRO A 39 4.41 -16.45 -2.47
CA PRO A 39 4.21 -17.63 -1.65
C PRO A 39 5.22 -17.74 -0.50
N PRO A 40 4.84 -18.35 0.65
CA PRO A 40 5.68 -18.40 1.85
C PRO A 40 6.94 -19.27 1.73
N TRP A 41 6.97 -20.24 0.80
CA TRP A 41 8.11 -21.16 0.60
C TRP A 41 9.24 -20.62 -0.28
N LYS A 42 9.04 -19.46 -0.88
CA LYS A 42 10.09 -18.77 -1.61
C LYS A 42 10.59 -17.64 -0.76
N SER A 43 11.88 -17.71 -0.35
CA SER A 43 12.52 -16.52 0.18
C SER A 43 12.54 -15.47 -0.93
N LEU A 44 12.38 -14.20 -0.58
CA LEU A 44 12.53 -13.14 -1.58
C LEU A 44 13.93 -13.12 -2.18
N LYS A 45 14.95 -13.58 -1.44
CA LYS A 45 16.31 -13.81 -1.95
C LYS A 45 16.34 -14.82 -3.09
N ASP A 46 15.56 -15.92 -2.98
CA ASP A 46 15.50 -16.94 -4.04
C ASP A 46 14.84 -16.43 -5.33
N LEU A 47 14.00 -15.41 -5.23
CA LEU A 47 13.32 -14.80 -6.37
C LEU A 47 14.15 -13.70 -7.04
N LEU A 48 15.02 -13.01 -6.30
CA LEU A 48 15.65 -11.77 -6.73
C LEU A 48 17.15 -11.90 -7.00
N GLY A 49 17.78 -13.04 -6.62
CA GLY A 49 19.24 -13.16 -6.58
C GLY A 49 19.86 -12.38 -5.42
N GLU A 50 21.07 -12.78 -4.99
CA GLU A 50 21.67 -12.24 -3.77
C GLU A 50 22.12 -10.77 -3.85
N ASP A 51 22.30 -10.20 -5.05
CA ASP A 51 23.11 -8.99 -5.23
C ASP A 51 22.34 -7.67 -5.35
N ASP A 52 20.99 -7.65 -5.43
CA ASP A 52 20.33 -6.44 -5.93
C ASP A 52 18.97 -6.07 -5.30
N ALA A 53 18.63 -6.66 -4.18
CA ALA A 53 17.36 -6.34 -3.51
C ALA A 53 17.59 -5.33 -2.39
N THR A 54 17.00 -4.14 -2.51
CA THR A 54 16.77 -3.29 -1.35
C THR A 54 15.72 -3.98 -0.48
N VAL A 55 16.20 -4.89 0.35
CA VAL A 55 15.36 -5.67 1.24
C VAL A 55 15.16 -4.86 2.50
N VAL A 56 13.93 -4.49 2.76
CA VAL A 56 13.55 -3.90 4.04
C VAL A 56 13.47 -5.03 5.05
N THR A 57 14.54 -5.24 5.77
CA THR A 57 14.67 -6.27 6.81
C THR A 57 14.63 -5.67 8.20
N GLY A 58 13.97 -6.36 9.12
CA GLY A 58 14.45 -6.33 10.50
C GLY A 58 15.73 -7.17 10.60
N ASP A 59 16.76 -6.62 11.23
CA ASP A 59 18.03 -7.28 11.48
C ASP A 59 17.84 -8.50 12.36
N ASP A 60 18.12 -9.71 11.83
CA ASP A 60 18.45 -10.86 12.68
C ASP A 60 19.22 -11.95 11.92
N ASP A 61 20.28 -12.39 12.53
CA ASP A 61 21.40 -13.22 12.04
C ASP A 61 21.08 -14.73 11.93
N ASP A 62 19.85 -15.16 12.12
CA ASP A 62 19.46 -16.58 12.22
C ASP A 62 18.65 -17.14 11.04
N GLY A 63 18.93 -16.78 9.81
CA GLY A 63 18.63 -17.62 8.63
C GLY A 63 17.17 -17.96 8.30
N ILE A 64 16.16 -17.48 9.03
CA ILE A 64 14.72 -17.78 8.85
C ILE A 64 13.89 -16.49 8.72
N PHE A 65 14.48 -15.39 8.27
CA PHE A 65 13.73 -14.16 8.08
C PHE A 65 13.08 -14.15 6.72
N TYR A 66 11.77 -14.33 6.76
CA TYR A 66 10.89 -14.01 5.66
C TYR A 66 10.85 -12.49 5.54
N HIS A 67 11.53 -11.94 4.55
CA HIS A 67 11.35 -10.55 4.18
C HIS A 67 9.85 -10.32 3.96
N SER A 68 9.27 -9.43 4.72
CA SER A 68 7.82 -9.16 4.65
C SER A 68 7.45 -8.47 3.35
N PHE A 69 8.34 -7.60 2.86
CA PHE A 69 8.17 -6.80 1.66
C PHE A 69 9.47 -6.76 0.86
N CYS A 70 9.34 -6.59 -0.46
CA CYS A 70 10.45 -6.29 -1.34
C CYS A 70 10.03 -5.24 -2.36
N VAL A 71 10.86 -4.23 -2.56
CA VAL A 71 10.69 -3.26 -3.63
C VAL A 71 11.89 -3.35 -4.56
N ARG A 72 11.62 -3.52 -5.85
CA ARG A 72 12.64 -3.54 -6.90
C ARG A 72 12.06 -2.96 -8.18
N GLU A 73 12.75 -2.01 -8.82
CA GLU A 73 12.31 -1.42 -10.08
C GLU A 73 10.84 -0.96 -10.06
N HIS A 74 10.44 -0.26 -8.99
CA HIS A 74 9.05 0.20 -8.77
C HIS A 74 8.01 -0.92 -8.66
N LYS A 75 8.42 -2.14 -8.31
CA LYS A 75 7.54 -3.30 -8.08
C LYS A 75 7.54 -3.66 -6.62
N LEU A 76 6.35 -3.82 -6.05
CA LEU A 76 6.15 -4.23 -4.66
C LEU A 76 5.74 -5.69 -4.58
N ALA A 77 6.57 -6.51 -3.94
CA ALA A 77 6.22 -7.87 -3.56
C ALA A 77 5.90 -7.93 -2.06
N ILE A 78 4.79 -8.59 -1.71
CA ILE A 78 4.33 -8.80 -0.34
C ILE A 78 4.29 -10.30 -0.06
N ASN A 79 4.96 -10.75 1.02
CA ASN A 79 4.87 -12.13 1.47
C ASN A 79 3.46 -12.43 1.97
N VAL A 80 2.83 -13.50 1.48
CA VAL A 80 1.46 -13.84 1.86
C VAL A 80 1.29 -14.13 3.35
N ASN A 81 2.36 -14.53 4.06
CA ASN A 81 2.31 -14.77 5.51
C ASN A 81 1.99 -13.51 6.32
N VAL A 82 2.32 -12.31 5.80
CA VAL A 82 2.06 -11.05 6.51
C VAL A 82 0.70 -10.43 6.16
N LEU A 83 0.00 -10.95 5.15
CA LEU A 83 -1.30 -10.39 4.73
C LEU A 83 -2.35 -10.51 5.84
N VAL A 84 -2.47 -11.69 6.47
CA VAL A 84 -3.46 -11.91 7.54
C VAL A 84 -3.15 -11.06 8.78
N PRO A 85 -1.92 -11.02 9.33
CA PRO A 85 -1.53 -10.09 10.38
C PRO A 85 -1.88 -8.64 10.08
N ILE A 86 -1.46 -8.13 8.92
CA ILE A 86 -1.72 -6.73 8.51
C ILE A 86 -3.22 -6.45 8.42
N LEU A 87 -3.98 -7.28 7.70
CA LEU A 87 -5.44 -7.11 7.57
C LEU A 87 -6.13 -7.16 8.92
N SER A 88 -5.75 -8.10 9.79
CA SER A 88 -6.31 -8.24 11.14
C SER A 88 -6.06 -6.99 11.98
N PHE A 89 -4.85 -6.43 11.91
CA PHE A 89 -4.51 -5.18 12.59
C PHE A 89 -5.35 -4.02 12.06
N ILE A 90 -5.39 -3.81 10.75
CA ILE A 90 -6.15 -2.71 10.13
C ILE A 90 -7.63 -2.79 10.52
N TYR A 91 -8.26 -3.96 10.39
CA TYR A 91 -9.66 -4.14 10.79
C TYR A 91 -9.89 -3.97 12.29
N ALA A 92 -8.92 -4.35 13.13
CA ALA A 92 -9.01 -4.10 14.57
C ALA A 92 -8.97 -2.60 14.89
N GLN A 93 -8.10 -1.82 14.23
CA GLN A 93 -8.06 -0.37 14.38
C GLN A 93 -9.36 0.30 13.91
N MET A 94 -9.87 -0.11 12.75
CA MET A 94 -11.15 0.41 12.25
C MET A 94 -12.33 0.11 13.21
N ARG A 95 -12.39 -1.09 13.80
CA ARG A 95 -13.41 -1.44 14.81
C ARG A 95 -13.28 -0.62 16.10
N ARG A 96 -12.09 -0.16 16.44
CA ARG A 96 -11.85 0.75 17.57
C ARG A 96 -12.17 2.21 17.26
N GLY A 97 -12.70 2.49 16.07
CA GLY A 97 -13.09 3.84 15.66
C GLY A 97 -11.94 4.66 15.05
N SER A 98 -10.82 4.05 14.69
CA SER A 98 -9.76 4.76 13.97
C SER A 98 -10.28 5.28 12.63
N ASP A 99 -10.13 6.58 12.40
CA ASP A 99 -10.42 7.23 11.11
C ASP A 99 -9.14 7.47 10.28
N ASP A 100 -8.07 6.71 10.54
CA ASP A 100 -6.83 6.78 9.78
C ASP A 100 -7.09 6.46 8.30
N GLY A 101 -7.00 7.50 7.46
CA GLY A 101 -7.22 7.40 6.02
C GLY A 101 -6.17 6.54 5.32
N ASP A 102 -4.93 6.52 5.83
CA ASP A 102 -3.85 5.73 5.23
C ASP A 102 -4.06 4.24 5.45
N LEU A 103 -4.54 3.83 6.63
CA LEU A 103 -4.96 2.43 6.86
C LEU A 103 -6.05 2.01 5.87
N LYS A 104 -7.01 2.89 5.60
CA LYS A 104 -8.08 2.60 4.62
C LYS A 104 -7.53 2.49 3.20
N VAL A 105 -6.56 3.33 2.82
CA VAL A 105 -5.90 3.26 1.51
C VAL A 105 -5.07 1.99 1.36
N LEU A 106 -4.38 1.53 2.41
CA LEU A 106 -3.68 0.24 2.38
C LEU A 106 -4.61 -0.95 2.07
N LEU A 107 -5.89 -0.89 2.46
CA LEU A 107 -6.85 -1.92 2.05
C LEU A 107 -7.06 -1.98 0.54
N CYS A 108 -6.88 -0.88 -0.20
CA CYS A 108 -6.90 -0.94 -1.67
C CYS A 108 -5.73 -1.76 -2.20
N VAL A 109 -4.54 -1.61 -1.60
CA VAL A 109 -3.33 -2.38 -1.97
C VAL A 109 -3.50 -3.87 -1.65
N LEU A 110 -4.11 -4.19 -0.50
CA LEU A 110 -4.19 -5.56 0.00
C LEU A 110 -5.38 -6.36 -0.55
N THR A 111 -6.47 -5.70 -0.96
CA THR A 111 -7.71 -6.36 -1.35
C THR A 111 -8.27 -5.92 -2.71
N GLY A 112 -7.82 -4.80 -3.25
CA GLY A 112 -8.30 -4.20 -4.49
C GLY A 112 -9.64 -3.49 -4.42
N ASP A 113 -10.62 -4.01 -3.67
CA ASP A 113 -12.02 -3.56 -3.68
C ASP A 113 -12.48 -2.86 -2.39
N SER A 114 -11.56 -2.30 -1.60
CA SER A 114 -11.91 -1.55 -0.39
C SER A 114 -12.64 -0.24 -0.70
N LEU A 115 -13.96 -0.22 -0.60
CA LEU A 115 -14.76 0.99 -0.81
C LEU A 115 -14.35 2.14 0.13
N SER A 116 -14.01 1.83 1.40
CA SER A 116 -13.54 2.84 2.35
C SER A 116 -12.22 3.49 1.91
N GLY A 117 -11.27 2.70 1.41
CA GLY A 117 -10.00 3.19 0.90
C GLY A 117 -10.18 4.03 -0.37
N TRP A 118 -10.97 3.55 -1.34
CA TRP A 118 -11.27 4.32 -2.55
C TRP A 118 -12.02 5.62 -2.27
N ASN A 119 -12.93 5.64 -1.28
CA ASN A 119 -13.61 6.86 -0.86
C ASN A 119 -12.66 7.87 -0.21
N VAL A 120 -11.65 7.42 0.54
CA VAL A 120 -10.61 8.32 1.06
C VAL A 120 -9.82 8.94 -0.09
N ARG A 121 -9.35 8.14 -1.04
CA ARG A 121 -8.64 8.66 -2.21
C ARG A 121 -9.48 9.64 -3.01
N LYS A 122 -10.75 9.31 -3.28
CA LYS A 122 -11.67 10.21 -3.98
C LYS A 122 -11.81 11.57 -3.27
N ARG A 123 -11.92 11.58 -1.93
CA ARG A 123 -11.99 12.83 -1.17
C ARG A 123 -10.70 13.64 -1.28
N ARG A 124 -9.53 12.99 -1.20
CA ARG A 124 -8.23 13.64 -1.38
C ARG A 124 -8.11 14.29 -2.77
N VAL A 125 -8.46 13.57 -3.82
CA VAL A 125 -8.49 14.12 -5.19
C VAL A 125 -9.44 15.31 -5.30
N CYS A 126 -10.65 15.24 -4.72
CA CYS A 126 -11.58 16.36 -4.74
C CYS A 126 -10.99 17.59 -4.05
N GLN A 127 -10.39 17.41 -2.88
CA GLN A 127 -9.76 18.49 -2.11
C GLN A 127 -8.62 19.14 -2.90
N GLU A 128 -7.71 18.35 -3.46
CA GLU A 128 -6.62 18.87 -4.27
C GLU A 128 -7.11 19.63 -5.52
N LEU A 129 -8.18 19.15 -6.16
CA LEU A 129 -8.77 19.84 -7.31
C LEU A 129 -9.49 21.13 -6.89
N GLU A 130 -10.08 21.20 -5.69
CA GLU A 130 -10.62 22.45 -5.13
C GLU A 130 -9.49 23.47 -4.90
N ASP A 131 -8.34 23.03 -4.35
CA ASP A 131 -7.17 23.89 -4.16
C ASP A 131 -6.63 24.41 -5.51
N VAL A 132 -6.64 23.56 -6.55
CA VAL A 132 -6.26 23.96 -7.92
C VAL A 132 -7.15 25.05 -8.49
N VAL A 133 -8.46 25.04 -8.20
CA VAL A 133 -9.40 26.07 -8.69
C VAL A 133 -9.02 27.47 -8.17
N MET A 134 -8.41 27.55 -7.00
CA MET A 134 -7.97 28.81 -6.38
C MET A 134 -6.69 29.39 -7.01
N CYS A 135 -6.01 28.65 -7.88
CA CYS A 135 -4.84 29.14 -8.61
C CYS A 135 -5.28 30.15 -9.69
N GLU A 136 -4.65 31.33 -9.76
CA GLU A 136 -4.97 32.34 -10.75
C GLU A 136 -4.35 32.07 -12.14
N ASN A 137 -3.26 31.31 -12.17
CA ASN A 137 -2.52 31.00 -13.41
C ASN A 137 -3.09 29.74 -14.06
N GLU A 138 -3.70 29.87 -15.23
CA GLU A 138 -4.33 28.75 -15.95
C GLU A 138 -3.31 27.68 -16.38
N GLU A 139 -2.06 28.06 -16.71
CA GLU A 139 -1.04 27.09 -17.07
C GLU A 139 -0.61 26.24 -15.84
N GLU A 140 -0.43 26.86 -14.70
CA GLU A 140 -0.15 26.17 -13.44
C GLU A 140 -1.32 25.28 -13.01
N LYS A 141 -2.54 25.79 -13.15
CA LYS A 141 -3.78 25.05 -12.89
C LYS A 141 -3.84 23.76 -13.71
N GLN A 142 -3.54 23.85 -15.00
CA GLN A 142 -3.53 22.67 -15.88
C GLN A 142 -2.43 21.68 -15.46
N LYS A 143 -1.21 22.16 -15.19
CA LYS A 143 -0.11 21.31 -14.71
C LYS A 143 -0.45 20.57 -13.40
N MET A 144 -1.15 21.25 -12.49
CA MET A 144 -1.58 20.63 -11.22
C MET A 144 -2.64 19.55 -11.47
N LYS A 145 -3.63 19.81 -12.34
CA LYS A 145 -4.61 18.79 -12.72
C LYS A 145 -3.96 17.56 -13.35
N ASP A 146 -3.01 17.76 -14.27
CA ASP A 146 -2.31 16.69 -14.94
C ASP A 146 -1.52 15.82 -13.94
N ARG A 147 -0.84 16.43 -12.95
CA ARG A 147 -0.15 15.71 -11.88
C ARG A 147 -1.10 14.87 -11.02
N VAL A 148 -2.26 15.42 -10.65
CA VAL A 148 -3.27 14.69 -9.88
C VAL A 148 -3.77 13.49 -10.68
N LEU A 149 -4.09 13.71 -11.97
CA LEU A 149 -4.56 12.67 -12.88
C LEU A 149 -3.52 11.56 -13.04
N GLU A 150 -2.28 11.90 -13.35
CA GLU A 150 -1.18 10.97 -13.54
C GLU A 150 -0.95 10.10 -12.30
N ARG A 151 -0.81 10.73 -11.13
CA ARG A 151 -0.62 10.02 -9.85
C ARG A 151 -1.75 9.04 -9.56
N GLU A 152 -3.01 9.46 -9.77
CA GLU A 152 -4.16 8.60 -9.50
C GLU A 152 -4.28 7.46 -10.51
N LEU A 153 -3.97 7.70 -11.78
CA LEU A 153 -3.97 6.65 -12.79
C LEU A 153 -2.84 5.64 -12.57
N THR A 154 -1.66 6.10 -12.15
CA THR A 154 -0.53 5.22 -11.76
C THR A 154 -0.92 4.33 -10.58
N PHE A 155 -1.52 4.90 -9.53
CA PHE A 155 -1.98 4.09 -8.39
C PHE A 155 -3.05 3.08 -8.79
N VAL A 156 -4.02 3.46 -9.60
CA VAL A 156 -5.05 2.52 -10.10
C VAL A 156 -4.41 1.40 -10.92
N ALA A 157 -3.48 1.74 -11.83
CA ALA A 157 -2.78 0.77 -12.64
C ALA A 157 -1.99 -0.22 -11.75
N PHE A 158 -1.26 0.28 -10.75
CA PHE A 158 -0.56 -0.53 -9.76
C PHE A 158 -1.49 -1.54 -9.06
N ILE A 159 -2.65 -1.11 -8.58
CA ILE A 159 -3.62 -2.01 -7.95
C ILE A 159 -4.16 -3.03 -8.97
N GLN A 160 -4.41 -2.61 -10.20
CA GLN A 160 -4.97 -3.48 -11.26
C GLN A 160 -3.98 -4.55 -11.75
N THR A 161 -2.68 -4.41 -11.52
CA THR A 161 -1.72 -5.49 -11.82
C THR A 161 -2.03 -6.75 -11.01
N LYS A 162 -2.49 -6.60 -9.77
CA LYS A 162 -2.87 -7.71 -8.90
C LYS A 162 -4.37 -8.02 -8.94
N PHE A 163 -5.18 -6.98 -9.06
CA PHE A 163 -6.65 -7.06 -9.01
C PHE A 163 -7.28 -6.54 -10.31
N PRO A 164 -7.06 -7.20 -11.46
CA PRO A 164 -7.49 -6.68 -12.77
C PRO A 164 -9.00 -6.58 -12.95
N LYS A 165 -9.78 -7.22 -12.07
CA LYS A 165 -11.25 -7.20 -12.09
C LYS A 165 -11.86 -6.32 -10.99
N SER A 166 -11.05 -5.52 -10.27
CA SER A 166 -11.55 -4.64 -9.21
C SER A 166 -12.53 -3.60 -9.79
N THR A 167 -13.80 -3.74 -9.45
CA THR A 167 -14.85 -2.80 -9.87
C THR A 167 -14.69 -1.43 -9.22
N ALA A 168 -14.22 -1.41 -7.98
CA ALA A 168 -13.97 -0.17 -7.24
C ALA A 168 -12.79 0.63 -7.85
N ALA A 169 -11.72 -0.04 -8.29
CA ALA A 169 -10.62 0.60 -9.00
C ALA A 169 -11.07 1.21 -10.34
N PHE A 170 -11.88 0.50 -11.12
CA PHE A 170 -12.45 1.03 -12.36
C PHE A 170 -13.37 2.23 -12.12
N ALA A 171 -14.23 2.16 -11.10
CA ALA A 171 -15.11 3.27 -10.75
C ALA A 171 -14.33 4.51 -10.33
N HIS A 172 -13.26 4.32 -9.53
CA HIS A 172 -12.36 5.40 -9.13
C HIS A 172 -11.66 6.01 -10.34
N ARG A 173 -11.04 5.19 -11.21
CA ARG A 173 -10.39 5.64 -12.46
C ARG A 173 -11.31 6.52 -13.31
N ARG A 174 -12.54 6.04 -13.56
CA ARG A 174 -13.54 6.79 -14.31
C ARG A 174 -13.87 8.13 -13.64
N GLY A 175 -14.04 8.12 -12.31
CA GLY A 175 -14.36 9.33 -11.55
C GLY A 175 -13.25 10.38 -11.60
N VAL A 176 -11.99 9.97 -11.57
CA VAL A 176 -10.82 10.86 -11.68
C VAL A 176 -10.74 11.48 -13.07
N ILE A 177 -10.83 10.66 -14.13
CA ILE A 177 -10.81 11.16 -15.52
C ILE A 177 -11.91 12.22 -15.73
N LEU A 178 -13.15 11.94 -15.32
CA LEU A 178 -14.27 12.86 -15.49
C LEU A 178 -14.14 14.18 -14.69
N LYS A 179 -13.24 14.26 -13.71
CA LYS A 179 -13.02 15.47 -12.90
C LYS A 179 -11.82 16.28 -13.38
N CYS A 180 -10.82 15.63 -13.97
CA CYS A 180 -9.59 16.29 -14.42
C CYS A 180 -9.65 16.72 -15.90
N CYS A 181 -10.45 16.04 -16.71
CA CYS A 181 -10.72 16.38 -18.12
C CYS A 181 -12.01 17.20 -18.26
#